data_ed2b905507e10911d2f81a4f4b7e21bd
#
_entry.id   ed2b905507e10911d2f81a4f4b7e21bd
#
_cell.length_a   1.000
_cell.length_b   1.000
_cell.length_c   1.000
_cell.angle_alpha   90.00
_cell.angle_beta   90.00
_cell.angle_gamma   90.00
#
_symmetry.space_group_name_H-M   'P 1'
#
loop_
_entity.id
_entity.type
_entity.pdbx_description
1 polymer ?
#
loop_
_entity_poly.entity_id
_entity_poly.type
_entity_poly.pdbx_seq_one_letter_code
_entity_poly.pdbx_strand_id
1 'polypeptide(L)'
;MESKNFKRTLVTAALPYANGGVHIGHLAGVYVPADIYVRYLRLKKKDVLFICGRDEHGVPITLRAKKEGCTPQDVCDRFHALIKKSFADFGISFDIYSRTTSKIHAETASAFFRTLYDKGVFVEKESEQYYDEEARTFLADRYIVGTCPKCGYDRAYGDQCEKCG
;
A
#
# COMPACT_ATOMS: atom_id res chain seq x y z
N MET A 1 19.42 -20.05 24.22
CA MET A 1 19.45 -18.96 23.23
C MET A 1 19.92 -17.70 23.94
N GLU A 2 21.11 -17.22 23.65
CA GLU A 2 21.57 -15.93 24.16
C GLU A 2 20.67 -14.82 23.66
N SER A 3 20.10 -14.05 24.58
CA SER A 3 19.27 -12.90 24.21
C SER A 3 20.17 -11.84 23.59
N LYS A 4 20.10 -11.67 22.27
CA LYS A 4 20.80 -10.57 21.59
C LYS A 4 20.27 -9.24 22.16
N ASN A 5 21.12 -8.50 22.81
CA ASN A 5 20.75 -7.19 23.39
C ASN A 5 20.85 -6.12 22.31
N PHE A 6 19.76 -5.91 21.57
CA PHE A 6 19.68 -4.86 20.55
C PHE A 6 19.61 -3.48 21.22
N LYS A 7 20.35 -2.51 20.69
CA LYS A 7 20.32 -1.12 21.17
C LYS A 7 18.98 -0.44 20.85
N ARG A 8 18.35 -0.81 19.73
CA ARG A 8 17.16 -0.18 19.20
C ARG A 8 16.27 -1.21 18.51
N THR A 9 14.96 -1.03 18.59
CA THR A 9 13.97 -1.88 17.90
C THR A 9 13.14 -1.02 16.96
N LEU A 10 13.09 -1.38 15.69
CA LEU A 10 12.15 -0.82 14.72
C LEU A 10 10.98 -1.78 14.57
N VAL A 11 9.77 -1.29 14.79
CA VAL A 11 8.53 -2.01 14.54
C VAL A 11 7.81 -1.36 13.37
N THR A 12 7.50 -2.15 12.35
CA THR A 12 6.74 -1.70 11.18
C THR A 12 5.39 -2.42 11.13
N ALA A 13 4.36 -1.72 10.73
CA ALA A 13 3.06 -2.31 10.41
C ALA A 13 2.79 -2.21 8.90
N ALA A 14 2.08 -3.19 8.34
CA ALA A 14 1.71 -3.18 6.93
C ALA A 14 0.92 -1.90 6.58
N LEU A 15 1.19 -1.35 5.40
CA LEU A 15 0.52 -0.13 4.93
C LEU A 15 -0.91 -0.48 4.49
N PRO A 16 -1.96 0.09 5.10
CA PRO A 16 -3.31 -0.11 4.63
C PRO A 16 -3.52 0.63 3.30
N TYR A 17 -4.22 0.00 2.37
CA TYR A 17 -4.46 0.55 1.05
C TYR A 17 -5.53 1.66 1.07
N ALA A 18 -5.34 2.71 0.25
CA ALA A 18 -6.10 3.96 0.31
C ALA A 18 -7.47 3.93 -0.40
N ASN A 19 -8.10 2.78 -0.56
CA ASN A 19 -9.41 2.68 -1.21
C ASN A 19 -10.58 2.40 -0.26
N GLY A 20 -10.34 2.35 1.04
CA GLY A 20 -11.37 2.08 2.07
C GLY A 20 -10.87 2.32 3.48
N GLY A 21 -11.79 2.19 4.45
CA GLY A 21 -11.46 2.21 5.87
C GLY A 21 -10.83 0.89 6.33
N VAL A 22 -10.19 0.91 7.49
CA VAL A 22 -9.78 -0.31 8.18
C VAL A 22 -10.98 -0.99 8.81
N HIS A 23 -10.99 -2.31 8.82
CA HIS A 23 -12.00 -3.13 9.48
C HIS A 23 -11.37 -3.96 10.59
N ILE A 24 -12.21 -4.68 11.36
CA ILE A 24 -11.76 -5.46 12.52
C ILE A 24 -10.64 -6.46 12.18
N GLY A 25 -10.64 -7.06 11.00
CA GLY A 25 -9.60 -7.97 10.57
C GLY A 25 -8.23 -7.29 10.41
N HIS A 26 -8.21 -6.05 9.90
CA HIS A 26 -6.99 -5.25 9.86
C HIS A 26 -6.48 -4.91 11.27
N LEU A 27 -7.39 -4.47 12.14
CA LEU A 27 -7.04 -4.08 13.51
C LEU A 27 -6.53 -5.27 14.31
N ALA A 28 -7.28 -6.37 14.35
CA ALA A 28 -6.95 -7.55 15.13
C ALA A 28 -5.76 -8.34 14.55
N GLY A 29 -5.59 -8.35 13.23
CA GLY A 29 -4.53 -9.12 12.57
C GLY A 29 -3.17 -8.44 12.54
N VAL A 30 -3.13 -7.10 12.53
CA VAL A 30 -1.89 -6.34 12.30
C VAL A 30 -1.66 -5.25 13.34
N TYR A 31 -2.55 -4.25 13.43
CA TYR A 31 -2.23 -2.98 14.10
C TYR A 31 -2.29 -3.08 15.61
N VAL A 32 -3.29 -3.75 16.17
CA VAL A 32 -3.42 -3.96 17.62
C VAL A 32 -2.31 -4.86 18.16
N PRO A 33 -1.98 -6.03 17.54
CA PRO A 33 -0.86 -6.84 17.98
C PRO A 33 0.48 -6.11 17.95
N ALA A 34 0.74 -5.31 16.90
CA ALA A 34 1.95 -4.50 16.81
C ALA A 34 2.01 -3.44 17.92
N ASP A 35 0.90 -2.74 18.18
CA ASP A 35 0.82 -1.73 19.24
C ASP A 35 1.00 -2.35 20.63
N ILE A 36 0.42 -3.51 20.91
CA ILE A 36 0.63 -4.25 22.17
C ILE A 36 2.12 -4.53 22.38
N TYR A 37 2.80 -5.03 21.35
CA TYR A 37 4.23 -5.31 21.42
C TYR A 37 5.05 -4.04 21.66
N VAL A 38 4.73 -2.94 20.97
CA VAL A 38 5.39 -1.65 21.15
C VAL A 38 5.17 -1.10 22.56
N ARG A 39 3.94 -1.15 23.09
CA ARG A 39 3.63 -0.77 24.48
C ARG A 39 4.45 -1.56 25.47
N TYR A 40 4.55 -2.89 25.28
CA TYR A 40 5.41 -3.72 26.13
C TYR A 40 6.87 -3.26 26.11
N LEU A 41 7.42 -2.96 24.92
CA LEU A 41 8.80 -2.46 24.80
C LEU A 41 8.98 -1.09 25.48
N ARG A 42 8.02 -0.17 25.31
CA ARG A 42 8.03 1.16 25.96
C ARG A 42 7.94 1.05 27.48
N LEU A 43 7.10 0.15 28.00
CA LEU A 43 7.04 -0.13 29.44
C LEU A 43 8.36 -0.69 29.98
N LYS A 44 9.08 -1.48 29.19
CA LYS A 44 10.44 -1.97 29.51
C LYS A 44 11.52 -0.90 29.30
N LYS A 45 11.17 0.34 28.98
CA LYS A 45 12.10 1.44 28.70
C LYS A 45 13.12 1.12 27.59
N LYS A 46 12.71 0.30 26.62
CA LYS A 46 13.53 -0.01 25.44
C LYS A 46 13.39 1.13 24.41
N ASP A 47 14.49 1.40 23.69
CA ASP A 47 14.46 2.31 22.54
C ASP A 47 13.70 1.64 21.39
N VAL A 48 12.48 2.11 21.13
CA VAL A 48 11.59 1.55 20.09
C VAL A 48 11.02 2.67 19.22
N LEU A 49 11.06 2.45 17.93
CA LEU A 49 10.42 3.29 16.91
C LEU A 49 9.31 2.47 16.23
N PHE A 50 8.09 2.98 16.28
CA PHE A 50 6.91 2.35 15.66
C PHE A 50 6.43 3.17 14.47
N ILE A 51 6.56 2.62 13.29
CA ILE A 51 6.22 3.32 12.05
C ILE A 51 5.17 2.57 11.24
N CYS A 52 4.32 3.34 10.58
CA CYS A 52 3.38 2.86 9.58
C CYS A 52 3.18 3.96 8.53
N GLY A 53 2.40 3.67 7.52
CA GLY A 53 2.02 4.63 6.49
C GLY A 53 0.80 4.15 5.74
N ARG A 54 0.56 4.74 4.57
CA ARG A 54 -0.51 4.36 3.67
C ARG A 54 0.04 4.06 2.29
N ASP A 55 -0.50 3.00 1.69
CA ASP A 55 -0.32 2.74 0.26
C ASP A 55 -1.39 3.51 -0.51
N GLU A 56 -0.95 4.49 -1.32
CA GLU A 56 -1.79 5.48 -1.99
C GLU A 56 -1.63 5.48 -3.51
N HIS A 57 -1.06 4.42 -4.08
CA HIS A 57 -0.92 4.26 -5.51
C HIS A 57 -1.69 3.05 -6.02
N GLY A 58 -2.12 3.12 -7.28
CA GLY A 58 -2.72 1.98 -7.97
C GLY A 58 -4.11 2.24 -8.53
N VAL A 59 -4.50 1.36 -9.45
CA VAL A 59 -5.72 1.42 -10.25
C VAL A 59 -7.02 1.52 -9.44
N PRO A 60 -7.22 0.78 -8.33
CA PRO A 60 -8.47 0.87 -7.58
C PRO A 60 -8.79 2.26 -7.03
N ILE A 61 -7.76 3.06 -6.70
CA ILE A 61 -7.94 4.46 -6.25
C ILE A 61 -8.42 5.32 -7.42
N THR A 62 -7.81 5.17 -8.60
CA THR A 62 -8.19 5.91 -9.81
C THR A 62 -9.62 5.57 -10.25
N LEU A 63 -10.00 4.30 -10.23
CA LEU A 63 -11.36 3.85 -10.54
C LEU A 63 -12.37 4.43 -9.57
N ARG A 64 -12.04 4.44 -8.27
CA ARG A 64 -12.89 5.03 -7.25
C ARG A 64 -13.05 6.53 -7.45
N ALA A 65 -11.96 7.24 -7.69
CA ALA A 65 -11.98 8.68 -7.97
C ALA A 65 -12.87 9.00 -9.17
N LYS A 66 -12.73 8.25 -10.27
CA LYS A 66 -13.56 8.39 -11.47
C LYS A 66 -15.06 8.17 -11.17
N LYS A 67 -15.38 7.11 -10.38
CA LYS A 67 -16.76 6.81 -9.97
C LYS A 67 -17.37 7.88 -9.07
N GLU A 68 -16.57 8.51 -8.22
CA GLU A 68 -17.01 9.54 -7.26
C GLU A 68 -16.91 10.96 -7.84
N GLY A 69 -16.37 11.14 -9.05
CA GLY A 69 -16.22 12.46 -9.70
C GLY A 69 -15.21 13.37 -9.01
N CYS A 70 -14.18 12.79 -8.38
CA CYS A 70 -13.13 13.53 -7.68
C CYS A 70 -11.74 13.10 -8.14
N THR A 71 -10.69 13.73 -7.61
CA THR A 71 -9.32 13.33 -7.94
C THR A 71 -8.85 12.12 -7.12
N PRO A 72 -7.88 11.33 -7.62
CA PRO A 72 -7.25 10.28 -6.82
C PRO A 72 -6.66 10.80 -5.50
N GLN A 73 -6.15 12.03 -5.49
CA GLN A 73 -5.62 12.65 -4.27
C GLN A 73 -6.71 12.90 -3.23
N ASP A 74 -7.90 13.35 -3.65
CA ASP A 74 -9.04 13.55 -2.73
C ASP A 74 -9.46 12.24 -2.05
N VAL A 75 -9.46 11.13 -2.80
CA VAL A 75 -9.71 9.80 -2.24
C VAL A 75 -8.65 9.44 -1.21
N CYS A 76 -7.38 9.62 -1.55
CA CYS A 76 -6.26 9.35 -0.65
C CYS A 76 -6.33 10.19 0.62
N ASP A 77 -6.58 11.49 0.52
CA ASP A 77 -6.64 12.41 1.65
C ASP A 77 -7.77 12.06 2.62
N ARG A 78 -8.95 11.79 2.07
CA ARG A 78 -10.10 11.37 2.87
C ARG A 78 -9.84 10.09 3.65
N PHE A 79 -9.32 9.04 3.00
CA PHE A 79 -9.04 7.79 3.68
C PHE A 79 -7.80 7.85 4.57
N HIS A 80 -6.82 8.69 4.25
CA HIS A 80 -5.72 8.96 5.17
C HIS A 80 -6.22 9.53 6.49
N ALA A 81 -7.05 10.55 6.45
CA ALA A 81 -7.63 11.18 7.63
C ALA A 81 -8.50 10.18 8.43
N LEU A 82 -9.39 9.44 7.74
CA LEU A 82 -10.26 8.44 8.36
C LEU A 82 -9.47 7.37 9.11
N ILE A 83 -8.48 6.76 8.47
CA ILE A 83 -7.72 5.66 9.07
C ILE A 83 -6.81 6.16 10.18
N LYS A 84 -6.17 7.32 10.01
CA LYS A 84 -5.38 7.95 11.06
C LYS A 84 -6.22 8.20 12.31
N LYS A 85 -7.46 8.69 12.12
CA LYS A 85 -8.41 8.87 13.23
C LYS A 85 -8.79 7.53 13.85
N SER A 86 -9.09 6.50 13.05
CA SER A 86 -9.43 5.16 13.55
C SER A 86 -8.32 4.59 14.43
N PHE A 87 -7.07 4.71 14.04
CA PHE A 87 -5.94 4.27 14.86
C PHE A 87 -5.84 5.06 16.18
N ALA A 88 -6.05 6.37 16.12
CA ALA A 88 -6.06 7.21 17.33
C ALA A 88 -7.21 6.82 18.28
N ASP A 89 -8.41 6.55 17.77
CA ASP A 89 -9.57 6.12 18.55
C ASP A 89 -9.32 4.77 19.24
N PHE A 90 -8.52 3.88 18.64
CA PHE A 90 -8.03 2.64 19.26
C PHE A 90 -6.82 2.85 20.18
N GLY A 91 -6.34 4.06 20.32
CA GLY A 91 -5.17 4.41 21.14
C GLY A 91 -3.86 3.87 20.56
N ILE A 92 -3.81 3.48 19.29
CA ILE A 92 -2.59 3.05 18.60
C ILE A 92 -1.71 4.27 18.35
N SER A 93 -0.48 4.24 18.86
CA SER A 93 0.42 5.39 18.85
C SER A 93 1.66 5.12 18.00
N PHE A 94 1.59 5.44 16.72
CA PHE A 94 2.76 5.45 15.84
C PHE A 94 3.65 6.66 16.16
N ASP A 95 4.96 6.45 16.14
CA ASP A 95 5.92 7.57 16.17
C ASP A 95 5.92 8.31 14.82
N ILE A 96 5.76 7.55 13.72
CA ILE A 96 5.59 8.11 12.38
C ILE A 96 4.44 7.38 11.66
N TYR A 97 3.43 8.13 11.22
CA TYR A 97 2.39 7.67 10.33
C TYR A 97 2.44 8.48 9.03
N SER A 98 3.05 7.91 8.00
CA SER A 98 3.36 8.56 6.74
C SER A 98 2.39 8.12 5.62
N ARG A 99 2.74 8.44 4.38
CA ARG A 99 1.98 8.08 3.16
C ARG A 99 2.91 8.01 1.95
N THR A 100 2.59 7.14 0.99
CA THR A 100 3.43 6.94 -0.20
C THR A 100 3.37 8.11 -1.18
N THR A 101 2.35 8.97 -1.11
CA THR A 101 2.27 10.23 -1.89
C THR A 101 3.07 11.39 -1.29
N SER A 102 3.74 11.19 -0.14
CA SER A 102 4.56 12.24 0.44
C SER A 102 5.80 12.54 -0.40
N LYS A 103 6.23 13.81 -0.38
CA LYS A 103 7.43 14.26 -1.11
C LYS A 103 8.68 13.45 -0.73
N ILE A 104 8.89 13.21 0.56
CA ILE A 104 10.05 12.45 1.03
C ILE A 104 10.02 11.00 0.52
N HIS A 105 8.84 10.39 0.43
CA HIS A 105 8.72 9.04 -0.12
C HIS A 105 9.08 9.03 -1.61
N ALA A 106 8.55 9.95 -2.40
CA ALA A 106 8.85 10.09 -3.82
C ALA A 106 10.34 10.30 -4.08
N GLU A 107 10.97 11.20 -3.34
CA GLU A 107 12.42 11.49 -3.45
C GLU A 107 13.26 10.25 -3.09
N THR A 108 12.93 9.58 -1.98
CA THR A 108 13.67 8.42 -1.50
C THR A 108 13.50 7.22 -2.45
N ALA A 109 12.28 6.92 -2.87
CA ALA A 109 12.01 5.82 -3.80
C ALA A 109 12.70 6.04 -5.15
N SER A 110 12.64 7.26 -5.68
CA SER A 110 13.31 7.61 -6.94
C SER A 110 14.83 7.51 -6.84
N ALA A 111 15.41 7.96 -5.73
CA ALA A 111 16.84 7.85 -5.50
C ALA A 111 17.30 6.39 -5.37
N PHE A 112 16.49 5.57 -4.67
CA PHE A 112 16.75 4.14 -4.53
C PHE A 112 16.68 3.42 -5.89
N PHE A 113 15.63 3.69 -6.67
CA PHE A 113 15.48 3.15 -8.03
C PHE A 113 16.69 3.53 -8.91
N ARG A 114 17.06 4.83 -8.94
CA ARG A 114 18.21 5.31 -9.72
C ARG A 114 19.50 4.60 -9.34
N THR A 115 19.73 4.41 -8.05
CA THR A 115 20.93 3.68 -7.57
C THR A 115 21.01 2.26 -8.11
N LEU A 116 19.88 1.56 -8.20
CA LEU A 116 19.83 0.21 -8.76
C LEU A 116 19.95 0.21 -10.28
N TYR A 117 19.35 1.19 -10.94
CA TYR A 117 19.45 1.38 -12.39
C TYR A 117 20.91 1.63 -12.80
N ASP A 118 21.59 2.55 -12.14
CA ASP A 118 22.99 2.89 -12.40
C ASP A 118 23.96 1.71 -12.15
N LYS A 119 23.55 0.76 -11.29
CA LYS A 119 24.27 -0.50 -11.05
C LYS A 119 23.97 -1.59 -12.09
N GLY A 120 23.12 -1.33 -13.07
CA GLY A 120 22.75 -2.30 -14.09
C GLY A 120 21.95 -3.51 -13.57
N VAL A 121 21.21 -3.34 -12.48
CA VAL A 121 20.40 -4.42 -11.89
C VAL A 121 19.14 -4.72 -12.71
N PHE A 122 18.64 -3.73 -13.45
CA PHE A 122 17.42 -3.86 -14.24
C PHE A 122 17.71 -4.33 -15.67
N VAL A 123 16.76 -5.09 -16.21
CA VAL A 123 16.75 -5.51 -17.62
C VAL A 123 15.54 -4.88 -18.28
N GLU A 124 15.75 -4.20 -19.39
CA GLU A 124 14.67 -3.63 -20.19
C GLU A 124 13.98 -4.74 -20.99
N LYS A 125 12.66 -4.73 -21.00
CA LYS A 125 11.81 -5.64 -21.79
C LYS A 125 10.68 -4.86 -22.43
N GLU A 126 10.37 -5.20 -23.66
CA GLU A 126 9.20 -4.71 -24.37
C GLU A 126 8.03 -5.69 -24.17
N SER A 127 6.83 -5.16 -24.01
CA SER A 127 5.58 -5.94 -23.97
C SER A 127 4.47 -5.18 -24.66
N GLU A 128 3.56 -5.91 -25.29
CA GLU A 128 2.34 -5.34 -25.85
C GLU A 128 1.32 -5.12 -24.72
N GLN A 129 0.68 -3.95 -24.72
CA GLN A 129 -0.36 -3.61 -23.76
C GLN A 129 -1.50 -2.89 -24.47
N TYR A 130 -2.71 -3.05 -23.95
CA TYR A 130 -3.87 -2.30 -24.42
C TYR A 130 -3.70 -0.82 -24.11
N TYR A 131 -4.02 0.02 -25.09
CA TYR A 131 -3.92 1.47 -24.98
C TYR A 131 -5.28 2.11 -25.24
N ASP A 132 -5.70 3.02 -24.38
CA ASP A 132 -6.91 3.81 -24.54
C ASP A 132 -6.52 5.14 -25.23
N GLU A 133 -6.96 5.32 -26.47
CA GLU A 133 -6.65 6.50 -27.28
C GLU A 133 -7.34 7.75 -26.76
N GLU A 134 -8.53 7.63 -26.20
CA GLU A 134 -9.30 8.76 -25.64
C GLU A 134 -8.66 9.25 -24.34
N ALA A 135 -8.36 8.35 -23.43
CA ALA A 135 -7.68 8.64 -22.17
C ALA A 135 -6.17 8.86 -22.32
N ARG A 136 -5.60 8.53 -23.49
CA ARG A 136 -4.15 8.59 -23.79
C ARG A 136 -3.29 7.89 -22.73
N THR A 137 -3.70 6.68 -22.36
CA THR A 137 -3.00 5.91 -21.32
C THR A 137 -3.02 4.43 -21.64
N PHE A 138 -1.97 3.72 -21.21
CA PHE A 138 -1.99 2.27 -21.21
C PHE A 138 -2.96 1.76 -20.13
N LEU A 139 -3.72 0.72 -20.47
CA LEU A 139 -4.68 0.11 -19.57
C LEU A 139 -3.95 -0.91 -18.68
N ALA A 140 -4.03 -0.71 -17.37
CA ALA A 140 -3.67 -1.76 -16.44
C ALA A 140 -4.69 -2.91 -16.52
N ASP A 141 -4.23 -4.13 -16.22
CA ASP A 141 -5.02 -5.36 -16.40
C ASP A 141 -6.41 -5.32 -15.79
N ARG A 142 -6.58 -4.63 -14.66
CA ARG A 142 -7.88 -4.46 -13.98
C ARG A 142 -8.87 -3.51 -14.67
N TYR A 143 -8.46 -2.78 -15.69
CA TYR A 143 -9.37 -2.05 -16.58
C TYR A 143 -9.92 -2.92 -17.70
N ILE A 144 -9.32 -4.10 -17.92
CA ILE A 144 -9.64 -5.00 -18.99
C ILE A 144 -10.46 -6.14 -18.39
N VAL A 145 -11.70 -6.28 -18.85
CA VAL A 145 -12.60 -7.36 -18.43
C VAL A 145 -13.10 -8.09 -19.65
N GLY A 146 -13.03 -9.41 -19.65
CA GLY A 146 -13.45 -10.23 -20.78
C GLY A 146 -13.69 -11.69 -20.39
N THR A 147 -13.91 -12.50 -21.41
CA THR A 147 -14.13 -13.93 -21.22
C THR A 147 -12.80 -14.67 -21.11
N CYS A 148 -12.62 -15.42 -20.05
CA CYS A 148 -11.43 -16.23 -19.84
C CYS A 148 -11.29 -17.31 -20.94
N PRO A 149 -10.18 -17.35 -21.68
CA PRO A 149 -9.98 -18.34 -22.74
C PRO A 149 -9.84 -19.77 -22.21
N LYS A 150 -9.49 -19.96 -20.93
CA LYS A 150 -9.28 -21.25 -20.30
C LYS A 150 -10.56 -21.87 -19.74
N CYS A 151 -11.41 -21.08 -19.07
CA CYS A 151 -12.58 -21.62 -18.35
C CYS A 151 -13.92 -21.01 -18.75
N GLY A 152 -13.94 -20.04 -19.69
CA GLY A 152 -15.17 -19.39 -20.15
C GLY A 152 -15.83 -18.43 -19.17
N TYR A 153 -15.16 -18.06 -18.05
CA TYR A 153 -15.69 -17.08 -17.12
C TYR A 153 -15.73 -15.68 -17.76
N ASP A 154 -16.87 -15.01 -17.70
CA ASP A 154 -17.19 -13.79 -18.44
C ASP A 154 -16.68 -12.48 -17.81
N ARG A 155 -16.04 -12.56 -16.63
CA ARG A 155 -15.51 -11.41 -15.88
C ARG A 155 -14.04 -11.60 -15.49
N ALA A 156 -13.26 -12.25 -16.32
CA ALA A 156 -11.83 -12.38 -16.10
C ALA A 156 -11.12 -11.05 -16.35
N TYR A 157 -10.16 -10.71 -15.52
CA TYR A 157 -9.26 -9.58 -15.76
C TYR A 157 -8.20 -9.92 -16.83
N GLY A 158 -7.51 -8.89 -17.33
CA GLY A 158 -6.54 -9.04 -18.41
C GLY A 158 -5.34 -9.93 -18.07
N ASP A 159 -4.93 -9.95 -16.81
CA ASP A 159 -3.78 -10.69 -16.30
C ASP A 159 -4.15 -12.01 -15.61
N GLN A 160 -5.36 -12.10 -15.04
CA GLN A 160 -5.74 -13.22 -14.20
C GLN A 160 -7.25 -13.49 -14.25
N CYS A 161 -7.61 -14.76 -14.29
CA CYS A 161 -9.00 -15.16 -14.14
C CYS A 161 -9.33 -15.43 -12.68
N GLU A 162 -10.31 -14.71 -12.12
CA GLU A 162 -10.78 -14.86 -10.73
C GLU A 162 -11.38 -16.27 -10.43
N LYS A 163 -11.71 -17.04 -11.48
CA LYS A 163 -12.32 -18.38 -11.32
C LYS A 163 -11.31 -19.52 -11.43
N CYS A 164 -10.31 -19.40 -12.28
CA CYS A 164 -9.38 -20.52 -12.53
C CYS A 164 -7.90 -20.19 -12.33
N GLY A 165 -7.59 -18.97 -11.93
CA GLY A 165 -6.22 -18.54 -11.64
C GLY A 165 -5.41 -18.19 -12.87
#